data_2c75bd2f12b27b5ce8e0429c646718da
#
_entry.id   2c75bd2f12b27b5ce8e0429c646718da
#
_cell.length_a   1.000
_cell.length_b   1.000
_cell.length_c   1.000
_cell.angle_alpha   90.00
_cell.angle_beta   90.00
_cell.angle_gamma   90.00
#
_symmetry.space_group_name_H-M   'P 1'
#
loop_
_entity.id
_entity.type
_entity.pdbx_description
1 polymer ?
#
loop_
_entity_poly.entity_id
_entity_poly.type
_entity_poly.pdbx_seq_one_letter_code
_entity_poly.pdbx_strand_id
1 'polypeptide(L)'
;MEPVAADPLSPAQIAQFQTDGYLPIGKLLDDDLVDRLRAEYDRLFTEARETGNYRNLAIDNTDSVQEKADADGQMLQIMQVCERSLLYRQLLYDDRILDVVQCLLGPNIQLFHDQALYKPASQGESVFWHQDNAYWQCAPANLLSCWLTLDDVNRENGAMHVIPGSHLSAISHQHSESTNALLDSSDHVDINRATVIDLPAGGVMFHHCQTLHHTPPNKTNRQRRALAIHFMTPGTRGKDGTHLQVSFARPLLRARI
;
A
#
# COMPACT_ATOMS: atom_id res chain seq x y z
N MET A 1 -23.74 10.13 -29.79
CA MET A 1 -23.36 10.44 -28.41
C MET A 1 -22.91 9.14 -27.81
N GLU A 2 -21.64 9.00 -27.57
CA GLU A 2 -21.15 7.86 -26.78
C GLU A 2 -21.77 7.93 -25.37
N PRO A 3 -22.17 6.81 -24.76
CA PRO A 3 -22.66 6.83 -23.42
C PRO A 3 -21.55 7.39 -22.51
N VAL A 4 -21.89 8.43 -21.76
CA VAL A 4 -21.00 8.90 -20.69
C VAL A 4 -20.78 7.71 -19.77
N ALA A 5 -19.54 7.23 -19.67
CA ALA A 5 -19.21 6.16 -18.76
C ALA A 5 -19.69 6.57 -17.37
N ALA A 6 -20.41 5.67 -16.69
CA ALA A 6 -20.86 5.94 -15.33
C ALA A 6 -19.64 6.27 -14.46
N ASP A 7 -19.76 7.27 -13.59
CA ASP A 7 -18.69 7.58 -12.65
C ASP A 7 -18.28 6.32 -11.89
N PRO A 8 -16.98 6.02 -11.77
CA PRO A 8 -16.49 4.78 -11.14
C PRO A 8 -16.87 4.68 -9.66
N LEU A 9 -17.16 5.81 -9.00
CA LEU A 9 -17.65 5.91 -7.64
C LEU A 9 -18.96 6.69 -7.57
N SER A 10 -19.88 6.20 -6.76
CA SER A 10 -21.07 6.94 -6.39
C SER A 10 -20.76 8.11 -5.47
N PRO A 11 -21.60 9.16 -5.42
CA PRO A 11 -21.43 10.25 -4.44
C PRO A 11 -21.37 9.76 -2.98
N ALA A 12 -22.07 8.68 -2.63
CA ALA A 12 -22.04 8.09 -1.30
C ALA A 12 -20.67 7.48 -0.97
N GLN A 13 -20.01 6.82 -1.92
CA GLN A 13 -18.67 6.28 -1.74
C GLN A 13 -17.63 7.38 -1.58
N ILE A 14 -17.74 8.47 -2.35
CA ILE A 14 -16.85 9.63 -2.20
C ILE A 14 -17.05 10.28 -0.82
N ALA A 15 -18.29 10.47 -0.37
CA ALA A 15 -18.59 10.99 0.97
C ALA A 15 -18.07 10.06 2.07
N GLN A 16 -18.19 8.74 1.90
CA GLN A 16 -17.62 7.77 2.83
C GLN A 16 -16.11 7.93 2.95
N PHE A 17 -15.39 8.00 1.80
CA PHE A 17 -13.94 8.21 1.82
C PHE A 17 -13.56 9.50 2.55
N GLN A 18 -14.29 10.60 2.30
CA GLN A 18 -14.06 11.89 2.96
C GLN A 18 -14.28 11.84 4.48
N THR A 19 -15.21 11.01 4.94
CA THR A 19 -15.53 10.86 6.36
C THR A 19 -14.60 9.88 7.07
N ASP A 20 -14.32 8.75 6.43
CA ASP A 20 -13.64 7.61 7.05
C ASP A 20 -12.15 7.55 6.74
N GLY A 21 -11.70 8.18 5.63
CA GLY A 21 -10.31 8.19 5.16
C GLY A 21 -9.90 6.93 4.42
N TYR A 22 -10.84 6.00 4.18
CA TYR A 22 -10.61 4.79 3.41
C TYR A 22 -11.87 4.35 2.67
N LEU A 23 -11.69 3.54 1.62
CA LEU A 23 -12.79 3.00 0.82
C LEU A 23 -12.42 1.63 0.25
N PRO A 24 -13.01 0.53 0.74
CA PRO A 24 -12.88 -0.77 0.09
C PRO A 24 -13.79 -0.80 -1.14
N ILE A 25 -13.22 -1.20 -2.29
CA ILE A 25 -13.97 -1.35 -3.55
C ILE A 25 -14.39 -2.81 -3.76
N GLY A 26 -13.66 -3.76 -3.16
CA GLY A 26 -13.82 -5.19 -3.47
C GLY A 26 -13.01 -5.59 -4.69
N LYS A 27 -13.46 -6.62 -5.41
CA LYS A 27 -12.74 -7.16 -6.58
C LYS A 27 -12.78 -6.17 -7.75
N LEU A 28 -11.61 -5.70 -8.14
CA LEU A 28 -11.42 -4.75 -9.25
C LEU A 28 -10.75 -5.41 -10.45
N LEU A 29 -9.80 -6.32 -10.22
CA LEU A 29 -9.06 -7.02 -11.27
C LEU A 29 -9.68 -8.40 -11.54
N ASP A 30 -9.67 -8.81 -12.79
CA ASP A 30 -10.08 -10.15 -13.20
C ASP A 30 -9.04 -11.22 -12.82
N ASP A 31 -9.47 -12.48 -12.80
CA ASP A 31 -8.63 -13.58 -12.33
C ASP A 31 -7.42 -13.80 -13.25
N ASP A 32 -7.57 -13.64 -14.56
CA ASP A 32 -6.47 -13.82 -15.53
C ASP A 32 -5.33 -12.82 -15.27
N LEU A 33 -5.68 -11.56 -15.01
CA LEU A 33 -4.67 -10.55 -14.66
C LEU A 33 -4.06 -10.83 -13.28
N VAL A 34 -4.86 -11.23 -12.30
CA VAL A 34 -4.38 -11.61 -10.97
C VAL A 34 -3.37 -12.74 -11.05
N ASP A 35 -3.66 -13.79 -11.83
CA ASP A 35 -2.75 -14.94 -11.98
C ASP A 35 -1.43 -14.55 -12.66
N ARG A 36 -1.47 -13.68 -13.66
CA ARG A 36 -0.26 -13.12 -14.29
C ARG A 36 0.55 -12.28 -13.29
N LEU A 37 -0.12 -11.44 -12.50
CA LEU A 37 0.53 -10.63 -11.46
C LEU A 37 1.16 -11.52 -10.38
N ARG A 38 0.50 -12.61 -9.97
CA ARG A 38 1.05 -13.60 -9.02
C ARG A 38 2.33 -14.25 -9.55
N ALA A 39 2.31 -14.72 -10.80
CA ALA A 39 3.47 -15.35 -11.41
C ALA A 39 4.67 -14.40 -11.47
N GLU A 40 4.43 -13.15 -11.84
CA GLU A 40 5.46 -12.11 -11.88
C GLU A 40 5.92 -11.71 -10.47
N TYR A 41 5.02 -11.68 -9.49
CA TYR A 41 5.35 -11.45 -8.09
C TYR A 41 6.31 -12.49 -7.54
N ASP A 42 6.00 -13.76 -7.76
CA ASP A 42 6.82 -14.88 -7.29
C ASP A 42 8.20 -14.87 -7.96
N ARG A 43 8.27 -14.51 -9.26
CA ARG A 43 9.55 -14.30 -9.96
C ARG A 43 10.39 -13.20 -9.30
N LEU A 44 9.79 -12.02 -9.05
CA LEU A 44 10.48 -10.88 -8.43
C LEU A 44 10.99 -11.21 -7.02
N PHE A 45 10.20 -11.90 -6.21
CA PHE A 45 10.64 -12.30 -4.88
C PHE A 45 11.70 -13.40 -4.88
N THR A 46 11.67 -14.30 -5.87
CA THR A 46 12.75 -15.29 -6.06
C THR A 46 14.07 -14.57 -6.37
N GLU A 47 14.07 -13.70 -7.37
CA GLU A 47 15.25 -12.90 -7.75
C GLU A 47 15.74 -12.01 -6.59
N ALA A 48 14.79 -11.38 -5.86
CA ALA A 48 15.13 -10.52 -4.74
C ALA A 48 15.80 -11.28 -3.59
N ARG A 49 15.37 -12.51 -3.29
CA ARG A 49 16.00 -13.37 -2.29
C ARG A 49 17.41 -13.80 -2.69
N GLU A 50 17.62 -14.13 -3.98
CA GLU A 50 18.93 -14.50 -4.49
C GLU A 50 19.93 -13.34 -4.46
N THR A 51 19.46 -12.12 -4.71
CA THR A 51 20.29 -10.91 -4.82
C THR A 51 20.35 -10.06 -3.55
N GLY A 52 19.53 -10.37 -2.53
CA GLY A 52 19.37 -9.53 -1.33
C GLY A 52 18.60 -8.22 -1.56
N ASN A 53 18.04 -7.99 -2.73
CA ASN A 53 17.36 -6.76 -3.12
C ASN A 53 15.92 -6.67 -2.57
N TYR A 54 15.76 -6.95 -1.29
CA TYR A 54 14.50 -6.77 -0.55
C TYR A 54 14.79 -6.27 0.86
N ARG A 55 13.76 -5.79 1.53
CA ARG A 55 13.80 -5.47 2.96
C ARG A 55 12.99 -6.51 3.72
N ASN A 56 13.47 -6.92 4.90
CA ASN A 56 12.65 -7.58 5.90
C ASN A 56 12.30 -6.56 6.98
N LEU A 57 11.03 -6.14 7.02
CA LEU A 57 10.55 -5.11 7.94
C LEU A 57 10.40 -5.61 9.39
N ALA A 58 10.51 -6.92 9.62
CA ALA A 58 10.46 -7.53 10.95
C ALA A 58 11.79 -7.45 11.71
N ILE A 59 12.87 -7.05 11.03
CA ILE A 59 14.21 -6.93 11.62
C ILE A 59 14.82 -5.57 11.30
N ASP A 60 15.87 -5.20 12.03
CA ASP A 60 16.67 -4.04 11.71
C ASP A 60 17.36 -4.17 10.33
N ASN A 61 17.70 -3.04 9.73
CA ASN A 61 18.40 -3.04 8.46
C ASN A 61 19.71 -3.84 8.58
N THR A 62 19.83 -4.87 7.75
CA THR A 62 21.05 -5.63 7.55
C THR A 62 21.31 -5.79 6.07
N ASP A 63 22.59 -5.75 5.67
CA ASP A 63 23.01 -6.00 4.28
C ASP A 63 23.18 -7.50 4.01
N SER A 64 23.23 -8.33 5.06
CA SER A 64 23.37 -9.78 4.94
C SER A 64 22.10 -10.43 4.43
N VAL A 65 22.19 -11.10 3.27
CA VAL A 65 21.09 -11.89 2.70
C VAL A 65 20.70 -13.03 3.63
N GLN A 66 21.70 -13.66 4.28
CA GLN A 66 21.48 -14.80 5.17
C GLN A 66 20.72 -14.37 6.43
N GLU A 67 21.12 -13.27 7.07
CA GLU A 67 20.41 -12.75 8.26
C GLU A 67 18.96 -12.39 7.96
N LYS A 68 18.68 -11.81 6.77
CA LYS A 68 17.32 -11.52 6.34
C LYS A 68 16.48 -12.78 6.15
N ALA A 69 17.11 -13.85 5.63
CA ALA A 69 16.44 -15.12 5.34
C ALA A 69 16.22 -15.98 6.59
N ASP A 70 17.16 -15.92 7.56
CA ASP A 70 17.15 -16.74 8.78
C ASP A 70 16.32 -16.09 9.91
N ALA A 71 15.82 -14.88 9.74
CA ALA A 71 15.01 -14.22 10.75
C ALA A 71 13.72 -15.00 11.07
N ASP A 72 13.41 -15.17 12.36
CA ASP A 72 12.21 -15.88 12.81
C ASP A 72 10.90 -15.22 12.36
N GLY A 73 10.89 -13.91 12.15
CA GLY A 73 9.73 -13.16 11.64
C GLY A 73 10.03 -12.56 10.27
N GLN A 74 9.04 -12.54 9.40
CA GLN A 74 9.20 -11.98 8.06
C GLN A 74 8.02 -11.11 7.63
N MET A 75 8.35 -9.88 7.23
CA MET A 75 7.50 -9.00 6.45
C MET A 75 8.35 -8.43 5.31
N LEU A 76 8.29 -9.09 4.15
CA LEU A 76 9.20 -8.78 3.06
C LEU A 76 8.64 -7.69 2.16
N GLN A 77 9.53 -6.78 1.73
CA GLN A 77 9.19 -5.63 0.92
C GLN A 77 10.14 -5.49 -0.26
N ILE A 78 9.60 -5.30 -1.45
CA ILE A 78 10.35 -4.85 -2.64
C ILE A 78 9.80 -3.50 -3.05
N MET A 79 10.66 -2.48 -3.08
CA MET A 79 10.30 -1.13 -3.53
C MET A 79 10.37 -1.04 -5.05
N GLN A 80 9.52 -0.17 -5.62
CA GLN A 80 9.49 0.18 -7.05
C GLN A 80 9.43 -1.04 -7.98
N VAL A 81 8.47 -1.92 -7.73
CA VAL A 81 8.27 -3.11 -8.59
C VAL A 81 7.95 -2.73 -10.05
N CYS A 82 7.36 -1.55 -10.27
CA CYS A 82 7.11 -0.99 -11.61
C CYS A 82 8.40 -0.69 -12.40
N GLU A 83 9.54 -0.53 -11.74
CA GLU A 83 10.84 -0.36 -12.41
C GLU A 83 11.49 -1.69 -12.79
N ARG A 84 11.01 -2.79 -12.21
CA ARG A 84 11.56 -4.15 -12.37
C ARG A 84 10.68 -5.05 -13.24
N SER A 85 9.44 -4.62 -13.54
CA SER A 85 8.46 -5.40 -14.29
C SER A 85 7.61 -4.52 -15.19
N LEU A 86 7.53 -4.88 -16.47
CA LEU A 86 6.62 -4.22 -17.42
C LEU A 86 5.16 -4.45 -17.04
N LEU A 87 4.81 -5.61 -16.50
CA LEU A 87 3.44 -5.91 -16.09
C LEU A 87 2.99 -4.99 -14.94
N TYR A 88 3.84 -4.80 -13.91
CA TYR A 88 3.55 -3.88 -12.81
C TYR A 88 3.58 -2.42 -13.26
N ARG A 89 4.43 -2.08 -14.24
CA ARG A 89 4.40 -0.74 -14.85
C ARG A 89 3.10 -0.49 -15.60
N GLN A 90 2.59 -1.45 -16.35
CA GLN A 90 1.30 -1.34 -17.05
C GLN A 90 0.14 -1.18 -16.07
N LEU A 91 0.20 -1.85 -14.91
CA LEU A 91 -0.83 -1.74 -13.87
C LEU A 91 -0.97 -0.30 -13.32
N LEU A 92 0.09 0.51 -13.33
CA LEU A 92 0.02 1.91 -12.93
C LEU A 92 -0.89 2.77 -13.83
N TYR A 93 -1.13 2.30 -15.06
CA TYR A 93 -1.95 3.00 -16.06
C TYR A 93 -3.30 2.30 -16.28
N ASP A 94 -3.66 1.35 -15.41
CA ASP A 94 -4.96 0.67 -15.49
C ASP A 94 -6.09 1.66 -15.15
N ASP A 95 -6.98 1.89 -16.14
CA ASP A 95 -8.06 2.86 -16.00
C ASP A 95 -9.01 2.53 -14.85
N ARG A 96 -9.21 1.25 -14.52
CA ARG A 96 -10.03 0.83 -13.38
C ARG A 96 -9.51 1.41 -12.06
N ILE A 97 -8.18 1.47 -11.90
CA ILE A 97 -7.52 2.06 -10.73
C ILE A 97 -7.54 3.60 -10.84
N LEU A 98 -7.09 4.13 -11.99
CA LEU A 98 -6.91 5.58 -12.16
C LEU A 98 -8.24 6.36 -12.13
N ASP A 99 -9.34 5.76 -12.56
CA ASP A 99 -10.66 6.38 -12.50
C ASP A 99 -11.12 6.57 -11.05
N VAL A 100 -10.89 5.56 -10.19
CA VAL A 100 -11.15 5.69 -8.75
C VAL A 100 -10.22 6.73 -8.12
N VAL A 101 -8.92 6.68 -8.43
CA VAL A 101 -7.95 7.67 -7.95
C VAL A 101 -8.35 9.09 -8.35
N GLN A 102 -8.83 9.28 -9.58
CA GLN A 102 -9.29 10.59 -10.05
C GLN A 102 -10.47 11.12 -9.23
N CYS A 103 -11.42 10.26 -8.85
CA CYS A 103 -12.55 10.66 -8.01
C CYS A 103 -12.12 11.09 -6.60
N LEU A 104 -11.08 10.46 -6.05
CA LEU A 104 -10.65 10.67 -4.66
C LEU A 104 -9.55 11.71 -4.51
N LEU A 105 -8.62 11.81 -5.46
CA LEU A 105 -7.44 12.67 -5.41
C LEU A 105 -7.53 13.87 -6.34
N GLY A 106 -8.31 13.76 -7.42
CA GLY A 106 -8.45 14.78 -8.46
C GLY A 106 -7.82 14.37 -9.81
N PRO A 107 -7.95 15.23 -10.85
CA PRO A 107 -7.71 14.83 -12.22
C PRO A 107 -6.24 14.68 -12.62
N ASN A 108 -5.32 15.21 -11.83
CA ASN A 108 -3.89 15.18 -12.10
C ASN A 108 -3.21 14.22 -11.14
N ILE A 109 -2.80 13.07 -11.66
CA ILE A 109 -2.32 11.94 -10.87
C ILE A 109 -0.87 11.67 -11.23
N GLN A 110 0.00 11.68 -10.22
CA GLN A 110 1.40 11.32 -10.34
C GLN A 110 1.71 10.14 -9.41
N LEU A 111 2.57 9.23 -9.85
CA LEU A 111 3.09 8.18 -8.99
C LEU A 111 3.93 8.80 -7.86
N PHE A 112 3.67 8.41 -6.62
CA PHE A 112 4.59 8.70 -5.51
C PHE A 112 5.64 7.58 -5.41
N HIS A 113 5.22 6.34 -5.19
CA HIS A 113 5.99 5.10 -5.36
C HIS A 113 5.06 3.90 -5.33
N ASP A 114 5.59 2.71 -5.63
CA ASP A 114 4.91 1.44 -5.48
C ASP A 114 5.79 0.42 -4.76
N GLN A 115 5.15 -0.59 -4.17
CA GLN A 115 5.84 -1.63 -3.41
C GLN A 115 5.06 -2.94 -3.40
N ALA A 116 5.78 -4.05 -3.40
CA ALA A 116 5.25 -5.37 -3.13
C ALA A 116 5.49 -5.74 -1.66
N LEU A 117 4.45 -6.24 -1.00
CA LEU A 117 4.42 -6.54 0.43
C LEU A 117 4.04 -8.01 0.64
N TYR A 118 4.97 -8.80 1.15
CA TYR A 118 4.85 -10.24 1.26
C TYR A 118 4.88 -10.72 2.72
N LYS A 119 3.86 -11.48 3.09
CA LYS A 119 3.83 -12.20 4.36
C LYS A 119 3.87 -13.71 4.07
N PRO A 120 4.98 -14.40 4.37
CA PRO A 120 5.06 -15.84 4.21
C PRO A 120 4.06 -16.58 5.10
N ALA A 121 3.79 -17.84 4.76
CA ALA A 121 2.96 -18.72 5.57
C ALA A 121 3.58 -18.90 6.97
N SER A 122 2.78 -18.75 8.01
CA SER A 122 3.14 -19.03 9.43
C SER A 122 4.29 -18.20 10.01
N GLN A 123 4.97 -17.39 9.20
CA GLN A 123 6.11 -16.54 9.60
C GLN A 123 5.88 -15.05 9.32
N GLY A 124 4.71 -14.69 8.79
CA GLY A 124 4.41 -13.32 8.41
C GLY A 124 4.18 -12.44 9.64
N GLU A 125 5.05 -11.44 9.85
CA GLU A 125 5.00 -10.52 10.99
C GLU A 125 4.08 -9.32 10.78
N SER A 126 3.83 -8.59 11.87
CA SER A 126 3.02 -7.37 11.88
C SER A 126 3.68 -6.23 11.12
N VAL A 127 2.86 -5.36 10.53
CA VAL A 127 3.20 -3.94 10.35
C VAL A 127 2.38 -3.17 11.38
N PHE A 128 3.04 -2.42 12.27
CA PHE A 128 2.40 -1.76 13.40
C PHE A 128 1.45 -0.64 12.95
N TRP A 129 0.65 -0.13 13.89
CA TRP A 129 -0.24 1.00 13.62
C TRP A 129 0.55 2.23 13.23
N HIS A 130 0.28 2.77 12.06
CA HIS A 130 0.96 3.95 11.54
C HIS A 130 0.08 4.74 10.56
N GLN A 131 0.52 5.95 10.30
CA GLN A 131 0.08 6.78 9.18
C GLN A 131 1.24 6.82 8.16
N ASP A 132 0.97 6.53 6.90
CA ASP A 132 1.98 6.55 5.84
C ASP A 132 2.76 7.86 5.78
N ASN A 133 2.06 8.99 5.96
CA ASN A 133 2.70 10.31 5.90
C ASN A 133 3.67 10.61 7.06
N ALA A 134 3.68 9.78 8.10
CA ALA A 134 4.73 9.87 9.13
C ALA A 134 6.11 9.48 8.58
N TYR A 135 6.16 8.52 7.64
CA TYR A 135 7.38 8.18 6.89
C TYR A 135 7.69 9.22 5.82
N TRP A 136 6.66 9.67 5.09
CA TRP A 136 6.86 10.44 3.86
C TRP A 136 7.05 11.92 4.12
N GLN A 137 6.42 12.44 5.16
CA GLN A 137 6.44 13.85 5.55
C GLN A 137 6.14 14.80 4.38
N CYS A 138 5.14 14.45 3.57
CA CYS A 138 4.74 15.22 2.40
C CYS A 138 3.74 16.32 2.75
N ALA A 139 3.80 17.39 1.96
CA ALA A 139 2.84 18.50 1.97
C ALA A 139 2.41 18.84 0.52
N PRO A 140 1.09 19.03 0.26
CA PRO A 140 0.01 18.74 1.19
C PRO A 140 -0.06 17.26 1.57
N ALA A 141 -0.59 16.93 2.76
CA ALA A 141 -0.79 15.55 3.22
C ALA A 141 -2.08 14.99 2.60
N ASN A 142 -2.12 14.86 1.28
CA ASN A 142 -3.29 14.38 0.52
C ASN A 142 -2.98 13.19 -0.40
N LEU A 143 -1.88 12.48 -0.13
CA LEU A 143 -1.53 11.29 -0.90
C LEU A 143 -2.57 10.19 -0.68
N LEU A 144 -2.76 9.38 -1.71
CA LEU A 144 -3.72 8.28 -1.75
C LEU A 144 -2.98 6.97 -1.99
N SER A 145 -3.26 5.97 -1.19
CA SER A 145 -2.72 4.62 -1.33
C SER A 145 -3.80 3.67 -1.88
N CYS A 146 -3.46 2.89 -2.89
CA CYS A 146 -4.22 1.75 -3.37
C CYS A 146 -3.56 0.48 -2.84
N TRP A 147 -4.19 -0.19 -1.88
CA TRP A 147 -3.78 -1.51 -1.42
C TRP A 147 -4.52 -2.57 -2.23
N LEU A 148 -3.78 -3.27 -3.08
CA LEU A 148 -4.26 -4.33 -3.97
C LEU A 148 -3.81 -5.69 -3.45
N THR A 149 -4.73 -6.62 -3.26
CA THR A 149 -4.43 -7.98 -2.80
C THR A 149 -4.39 -8.96 -3.96
N LEU A 150 -3.33 -9.77 -4.02
CA LEU A 150 -3.22 -10.84 -5.02
C LEU A 150 -3.73 -12.20 -4.50
N ASP A 151 -3.97 -12.30 -3.19
CA ASP A 151 -4.58 -13.45 -2.53
C ASP A 151 -5.82 -12.99 -1.77
N ASP A 152 -6.73 -13.92 -1.47
CA ASP A 152 -7.83 -13.61 -0.56
C ASP A 152 -7.27 -13.26 0.82
N VAL A 153 -7.68 -12.13 1.36
CA VAL A 153 -7.22 -11.64 2.66
C VAL A 153 -8.35 -11.56 3.66
N ASN A 154 -8.05 -11.98 4.87
CA ASN A 154 -8.93 -11.93 6.02
C ASN A 154 -8.12 -11.69 7.31
N ARG A 155 -8.80 -11.61 8.45
CA ARG A 155 -8.17 -11.39 9.76
C ARG A 155 -7.04 -12.36 10.08
N GLU A 156 -7.09 -13.60 9.59
CA GLU A 156 -6.15 -14.67 9.99
C GLU A 156 -4.82 -14.59 9.21
N ASN A 157 -4.86 -14.07 7.96
CA ASN A 157 -3.68 -14.00 7.09
C ASN A 157 -3.10 -12.61 6.91
N GLY A 158 -3.51 -11.64 7.74
CA GLY A 158 -2.92 -10.31 7.74
C GLY A 158 -3.66 -9.30 6.88
N ALA A 159 -5.01 -9.36 6.85
CA ALA A 159 -5.83 -8.29 6.31
C ALA A 159 -5.52 -6.95 6.99
N MET A 160 -5.66 -5.87 6.26
CA MET A 160 -5.45 -4.54 6.81
C MET A 160 -6.56 -4.18 7.79
N HIS A 161 -6.18 -3.58 8.91
CA HIS A 161 -7.07 -2.97 9.88
C HIS A 161 -6.91 -1.46 9.77
N VAL A 162 -7.99 -0.72 9.81
CA VAL A 162 -8.01 0.75 9.70
C VAL A 162 -8.84 1.36 10.83
N ILE A 163 -8.51 2.58 11.22
CA ILE A 163 -9.33 3.37 12.15
C ILE A 163 -10.11 4.42 11.34
N PRO A 164 -11.44 4.30 11.22
CA PRO A 164 -12.26 5.28 10.50
C PRO A 164 -12.10 6.68 11.06
N GLY A 165 -11.98 7.68 10.18
CA GLY A 165 -11.85 9.10 10.53
C GLY A 165 -10.48 9.52 11.06
N SER A 166 -9.53 8.60 11.21
CA SER A 166 -8.20 8.90 11.76
C SER A 166 -7.34 9.78 10.86
N HIS A 167 -7.66 9.88 9.58
CA HIS A 167 -6.94 10.70 8.59
C HIS A 167 -7.09 12.21 8.82
N LEU A 168 -8.07 12.63 9.61
CA LEU A 168 -8.34 14.05 9.89
C LEU A 168 -7.28 14.71 10.76
N SER A 169 -6.41 13.92 11.41
CA SER A 169 -5.36 14.42 12.29
C SER A 169 -4.08 13.62 12.15
N ALA A 170 -2.95 14.30 12.09
CA ALA A 170 -1.65 13.65 12.25
C ALA A 170 -1.44 13.33 13.73
N ILE A 171 -0.90 12.13 14.02
CA ILE A 171 -0.55 11.70 15.37
C ILE A 171 0.96 11.47 15.50
N SER A 172 1.43 11.35 16.74
CA SER A 172 2.83 11.05 17.02
C SER A 172 3.15 9.59 16.69
N HIS A 173 4.35 9.37 16.17
CA HIS A 173 4.91 8.06 15.88
C HIS A 173 6.29 7.96 16.53
N GLN A 174 6.64 6.77 16.98
CA GLN A 174 7.96 6.44 17.46
C GLN A 174 8.52 5.26 16.64
N HIS A 175 9.81 5.03 16.68
CA HIS A 175 10.35 3.79 16.12
C HIS A 175 9.88 2.60 16.95
N SER A 176 9.58 1.50 16.28
CA SER A 176 9.22 0.26 16.96
C SER A 176 10.37 -0.24 17.83
N GLU A 177 10.05 -0.81 18.99
CA GLU A 177 11.04 -1.44 19.86
C GLU A 177 11.67 -2.70 19.24
N SER A 178 10.94 -3.38 18.35
CA SER A 178 11.39 -4.61 17.70
C SER A 178 12.21 -4.39 16.43
N THR A 179 12.07 -3.24 15.79
CA THR A 179 12.78 -2.90 14.54
C THR A 179 12.76 -1.40 14.27
N ASN A 180 13.91 -0.83 13.88
CA ASN A 180 13.99 0.55 13.41
C ASN A 180 13.39 0.77 12.00
N ALA A 181 13.01 -0.30 11.31
CA ALA A 181 12.41 -0.23 9.99
C ALA A 181 10.95 0.25 10.01
N LEU A 182 10.27 0.12 11.16
CA LEU A 182 8.85 0.44 11.30
C LEU A 182 8.61 1.55 12.32
N LEU A 183 7.65 2.41 12.00
CA LEU A 183 7.06 3.36 12.95
C LEU A 183 5.88 2.69 13.66
N ASP A 184 5.65 3.07 14.90
CA ASP A 184 4.55 2.60 15.73
C ASP A 184 3.84 3.76 16.42
N SER A 185 2.52 3.73 16.40
CA SER A 185 1.64 4.65 17.10
C SER A 185 0.56 3.91 17.90
N SER A 186 0.80 2.63 18.22
CA SER A 186 -0.20 1.75 18.88
C SER A 186 -0.72 2.33 20.19
N ASP A 187 0.10 3.08 20.94
CA ASP A 187 -0.30 3.74 22.19
C ASP A 187 -1.38 4.82 22.00
N HIS A 188 -1.59 5.27 20.76
CA HIS A 188 -2.56 6.31 20.41
C HIS A 188 -3.82 5.73 19.74
N VAL A 189 -3.96 4.40 19.68
CA VAL A 189 -5.03 3.72 18.92
C VAL A 189 -6.02 3.02 19.83
N ASP A 190 -7.28 3.39 19.73
CA ASP A 190 -8.38 2.57 20.27
C ASP A 190 -8.70 1.44 19.27
N ILE A 191 -8.13 0.26 19.53
CA ILE A 191 -8.28 -0.93 18.68
C ILE A 191 -9.72 -1.41 18.55
N ASN A 192 -10.62 -1.05 19.47
CA ASN A 192 -12.04 -1.42 19.40
C ASN A 192 -12.75 -0.68 18.27
N ARG A 193 -12.18 0.40 17.76
CA ARG A 193 -12.69 1.15 16.61
C ARG A 193 -12.16 0.62 15.27
N ALA A 194 -11.27 -0.36 15.30
CA ALA A 194 -10.65 -0.88 14.09
C ALA A 194 -11.65 -1.66 13.22
N THR A 195 -11.65 -1.34 11.94
CA THR A 195 -12.35 -2.10 10.90
C THR A 195 -11.38 -3.00 10.17
N VAL A 196 -11.71 -4.27 10.02
CA VAL A 196 -10.93 -5.24 9.22
C VAL A 196 -11.38 -5.17 7.78
N ILE A 197 -10.41 -5.14 6.87
CA ILE A 197 -10.64 -5.05 5.43
C ILE A 197 -10.41 -6.42 4.79
N ASP A 198 -11.45 -7.24 4.76
CA ASP A 198 -11.44 -8.51 4.03
C ASP A 198 -11.63 -8.23 2.55
N LEU A 199 -10.76 -8.79 1.70
CA LEU A 199 -10.80 -8.62 0.24
C LEU A 199 -10.55 -9.95 -0.46
N PRO A 200 -11.25 -10.23 -1.57
CA PRO A 200 -10.88 -11.32 -2.45
C PRO A 200 -9.60 -10.98 -3.23
N ALA A 201 -8.99 -11.99 -3.83
CA ALA A 201 -7.89 -11.79 -4.78
C ALA A 201 -8.31 -10.87 -5.94
N GLY A 202 -7.47 -9.89 -6.28
CA GLY A 202 -7.80 -8.80 -7.20
C GLY A 202 -8.65 -7.70 -6.57
N GLY A 203 -8.90 -7.78 -5.26
CA GLY A 203 -9.60 -6.76 -4.49
C GLY A 203 -8.70 -5.59 -4.14
N VAL A 204 -9.31 -4.41 -4.02
CA VAL A 204 -8.60 -3.17 -3.68
C VAL A 204 -9.30 -2.41 -2.58
N MET A 205 -8.49 -1.69 -1.79
CA MET A 205 -8.93 -0.67 -0.84
C MET A 205 -8.07 0.57 -1.03
N PHE A 206 -8.71 1.73 -1.08
CA PHE A 206 -8.02 3.02 -1.09
C PHE A 206 -8.02 3.63 0.29
N HIS A 207 -6.90 4.25 0.69
CA HIS A 207 -6.83 4.99 1.94
C HIS A 207 -5.97 6.25 1.81
N HIS A 208 -6.33 7.24 2.62
CA HIS A 208 -5.60 8.49 2.73
C HIS A 208 -4.27 8.27 3.47
N CYS A 209 -3.24 9.00 3.12
CA CYS A 209 -1.89 8.84 3.71
C CYS A 209 -1.83 9.07 5.23
N GLN A 210 -2.84 9.69 5.82
CA GLN A 210 -2.99 9.87 7.27
C GLN A 210 -4.00 8.90 7.90
N THR A 211 -4.56 7.93 7.17
CA THR A 211 -5.39 6.90 7.78
C THR A 211 -4.51 5.98 8.62
N LEU A 212 -4.83 5.86 9.91
CA LEU A 212 -4.21 4.88 10.79
C LEU A 212 -4.55 3.48 10.32
N HIS A 213 -3.52 2.70 10.04
CA HIS A 213 -3.68 1.33 9.61
C HIS A 213 -2.57 0.42 10.13
N HIS A 214 -2.85 -0.86 10.08
CA HIS A 214 -2.04 -1.93 10.62
C HIS A 214 -2.30 -3.21 9.84
N THR A 215 -1.33 -4.11 9.74
CA THR A 215 -1.56 -5.47 9.26
C THR A 215 -1.01 -6.47 10.26
N PRO A 216 -1.88 -7.35 10.85
CA PRO A 216 -1.45 -8.36 11.81
C PRO A 216 -0.56 -9.43 11.18
N PRO A 217 0.03 -10.33 11.99
CA PRO A 217 0.78 -11.48 11.49
C PRO A 217 -0.06 -12.37 10.58
N ASN A 218 0.58 -13.04 9.63
CA ASN A 218 -0.02 -14.14 8.89
C ASN A 218 0.16 -15.45 9.67
N LYS A 219 -0.92 -15.95 10.26
CA LYS A 219 -0.94 -17.18 11.07
C LYS A 219 -1.38 -18.41 10.28
N THR A 220 -1.68 -18.23 8.98
CA THR A 220 -2.17 -19.31 8.13
C THR A 220 -1.02 -20.06 7.46
N ASN A 221 -1.32 -21.24 6.93
CA ASN A 221 -0.38 -22.04 6.13
C ASN A 221 -0.28 -21.59 4.66
N ARG A 222 -0.83 -20.42 4.31
CA ARG A 222 -0.79 -19.82 2.99
C ARG A 222 -0.05 -18.49 3.03
N GLN A 223 0.69 -18.17 1.98
CA GLN A 223 1.31 -16.86 1.81
C GLN A 223 0.25 -15.77 1.56
N ARG A 224 0.61 -14.51 1.80
CA ARG A 224 -0.20 -13.34 1.50
C ARG A 224 0.60 -12.33 0.69
N ARG A 225 0.23 -12.14 -0.56
CA ARG A 225 0.83 -11.19 -1.52
C ARG A 225 -0.06 -9.98 -1.66
N ALA A 226 0.51 -8.81 -1.53
CA ALA A 226 -0.17 -7.54 -1.77
C ALA A 226 0.76 -6.53 -2.43
N LEU A 227 0.15 -5.56 -3.09
CA LEU A 227 0.81 -4.38 -3.65
C LEU A 227 0.25 -3.14 -2.95
N ALA A 228 1.09 -2.15 -2.78
CA ALA A 228 0.65 -0.80 -2.45
C ALA A 228 1.17 0.16 -3.52
N ILE A 229 0.26 0.87 -4.18
CA ILE A 229 0.56 1.91 -5.15
C ILE A 229 0.15 3.23 -4.53
N HIS A 230 1.08 4.15 -4.43
CA HIS A 230 0.87 5.43 -3.77
C HIS A 230 0.85 6.55 -4.81
N PHE A 231 -0.20 7.35 -4.76
CA PHE A 231 -0.45 8.44 -5.69
C PHE A 231 -0.34 9.78 -4.98
N MET A 232 0.12 10.78 -5.72
CA MET A 232 0.18 12.16 -5.28
C MET A 232 -0.34 13.10 -6.37
N THR A 233 -0.66 14.33 -5.98
CA THR A 233 -0.88 15.41 -6.96
C THR A 233 0.47 15.97 -7.41
N PRO A 234 0.62 16.42 -8.69
CA PRO A 234 1.80 17.14 -9.12
C PRO A 234 2.08 18.36 -8.24
N GLY A 235 3.35 18.57 -7.90
CA GLY A 235 3.75 19.66 -7.01
C GLY A 235 3.79 19.30 -5.53
N THR A 236 3.45 18.09 -5.12
CA THR A 236 3.69 17.58 -3.76
C THR A 236 5.17 17.71 -3.40
N ARG A 237 5.46 18.17 -2.17
CA ARG A 237 6.80 18.43 -1.65
C ARG A 237 6.99 17.77 -0.29
N GLY A 238 8.22 17.77 0.21
CA GLY A 238 8.49 17.49 1.61
C GLY A 238 7.85 18.56 2.51
N LYS A 239 7.59 18.22 3.76
CA LYS A 239 6.95 19.11 4.76
C LYS A 239 7.72 20.43 4.97
N ASP A 240 9.03 20.40 4.78
CA ASP A 240 9.92 21.57 4.83
C ASP A 240 9.94 22.39 3.53
N GLY A 241 9.10 22.04 2.54
CA GLY A 241 9.02 22.68 1.23
C GLY A 241 10.07 22.22 0.23
N THR A 242 10.94 21.26 0.58
CA THR A 242 11.93 20.70 -0.33
C THR A 242 11.30 19.89 -1.45
N HIS A 243 12.00 19.76 -2.57
CA HIS A 243 11.61 18.81 -3.62
C HIS A 243 11.79 17.38 -3.10
N LEU A 244 10.82 16.52 -3.43
CA LEU A 244 10.96 15.10 -3.15
C LEU A 244 12.22 14.55 -3.82
N GLN A 245 12.95 13.70 -3.10
CA GLN A 245 14.18 13.08 -3.62
C GLN A 245 13.88 12.29 -4.90
N VAL A 246 14.78 12.41 -5.89
CA VAL A 246 14.66 11.74 -7.19
C VAL A 246 15.43 10.40 -7.12
N SER A 247 15.05 9.54 -6.18
CA SER A 247 15.66 8.21 -6.06
C SER A 247 15.06 7.20 -7.06
N PHE A 248 13.94 7.53 -7.70
CA PHE A 248 13.24 6.72 -8.68
C PHE A 248 12.28 7.58 -9.51
N ALA A 249 11.84 7.05 -10.65
CA ALA A 249 10.92 7.75 -11.53
C ALA A 249 9.53 7.88 -10.89
N ARG A 250 8.97 9.09 -10.95
CA ARG A 250 7.58 9.40 -10.55
C ARG A 250 6.81 9.92 -11.75
N PRO A 251 6.40 9.03 -12.67
CA PRO A 251 5.70 9.46 -13.88
C PRO A 251 4.37 10.13 -13.56
N LEU A 252 3.98 11.07 -14.42
CA LEU A 252 2.63 11.56 -14.48
C LEU A 252 1.77 10.45 -15.10
N LEU A 253 0.78 9.96 -14.38
CA LEU A 253 -0.05 8.83 -14.80
C LEU A 253 -1.30 9.31 -15.54
N ARG A 254 -1.84 10.44 -15.11
CA ARG A 254 -3.00 11.09 -15.77
C ARG A 254 -2.89 12.61 -15.57
N ALA A 255 -3.23 13.38 -16.62
CA ALA A 255 -3.35 14.82 -16.53
C ALA A 255 -4.56 15.28 -17.35
N ARG A 256 -5.28 16.26 -16.82
CA ARG A 256 -6.18 17.08 -17.61
C ARG A 256 -5.55 18.46 -17.81
N ILE A 257 -5.41 18.82 -19.07
CA ILE A 257 -4.97 20.16 -19.51
C ILE A 257 -6.21 21.05 -19.62
#